data_ec5d28a84db9639fb47ede81930dd82c
#
_entry.id   ec5d28a84db9639fb47ede81930dd82c
#
_cell.length_a   1.000
_cell.length_b   1.000
_cell.length_c   1.000
_cell.angle_alpha   90.00
_cell.angle_beta   90.00
_cell.angle_gamma   90.00
#
_symmetry.space_group_name_H-M   'P 1'
#
loop_
_entity.id
_entity.type
_entity.pdbx_description
1 polymer ?
#
loop_
_entity_poly.entity_id
_entity_poly.type
_entity_poly.pdbx_seq_one_letter_code
_entity_poly.pdbx_strand_id
1 'polypeptide(L)'
;MEFNVDPYYDDFGQNGFDNNYLRILFKPGYAVQARELTQIQSILQNQIRQFGDHIFQNGSPVLGGNMSMDNKVKYLKLQTTYNNTDVNTDDYLGKVIRSTNGVVQAKVLTTYYPTGGTPTLIVKYITGNEFSDGDVITIATTTTQAQLLSSGSTGLASIVSINEGIFYADGFFVRVLDQTTPLDPYGISANVKVGLQISDDIVDSVVDTTLLDPAQGSFNYQAPGADRYQLNLSLSTRPLDTITDESKFFELMRVENGVITKQIKYPVYAELEKTLARRTFDQSGDFTIQPFRATVTDGVDANNYTLSIEPGKAYVKGFEFETLGTVKIDVPKPRSDADVKSFVDIDLDTSYGSYVYVTALRGSGNGFINIASLETIDIHTADTSKVAVGLGTTANVQLYANTKIGTARVKTFSREAPDLFNANTDSNGIYKLYQIGRAHV
;
A
#
# COMPACT_ATOMS: atom_id res chain seq x y z
N MET A 1 -23.07 9.33 11.22
CA MET A 1 -22.52 10.53 11.88
C MET A 1 -23.62 11.16 12.72
N GLU A 2 -23.36 11.33 14.01
CA GLU A 2 -24.25 12.12 14.86
C GLU A 2 -23.89 13.58 14.63
N PHE A 3 -24.81 14.36 14.11
CA PHE A 3 -24.65 15.79 14.12
C PHE A 3 -24.66 16.28 15.56
N ASN A 4 -23.67 17.08 15.96
CA ASN A 4 -23.77 17.83 17.19
C ASN A 4 -24.89 18.85 17.02
N VAL A 5 -25.97 18.66 17.71
CA VAL A 5 -27.28 19.19 17.41
C VAL A 5 -27.49 20.61 17.92
N ASP A 6 -26.63 21.14 18.75
CA ASP A 6 -26.59 22.53 19.13
C ASP A 6 -25.66 23.33 18.19
N PRO A 7 -26.15 24.27 17.38
CA PRO A 7 -27.45 24.97 17.47
C PRO A 7 -28.54 24.46 16.51
N TYR A 8 -28.34 23.36 15.76
CA TYR A 8 -29.27 22.95 14.69
C TYR A 8 -30.50 22.19 15.18
N TYR A 9 -30.49 21.81 16.43
CA TYR A 9 -31.63 21.25 17.15
C TYR A 9 -32.26 20.00 16.53
N ASP A 10 -31.41 19.06 16.14
CA ASP A 10 -31.85 17.74 15.65
C ASP A 10 -31.59 16.69 16.72
N ASP A 11 -32.59 16.17 17.40
CA ASP A 11 -32.49 15.15 18.42
C ASP A 11 -32.74 13.72 17.88
N PHE A 12 -32.65 13.53 16.57
CA PHE A 12 -32.92 12.24 15.94
C PHE A 12 -31.96 11.16 16.42
N GLY A 13 -30.66 11.46 16.57
CA GLY A 13 -29.64 10.53 17.06
C GLY A 13 -29.86 10.08 18.51
N GLN A 14 -30.45 10.95 19.35
CA GLN A 14 -30.72 10.65 20.76
C GLN A 14 -32.05 9.95 21.00
N ASN A 15 -33.10 10.36 20.28
CA ASN A 15 -34.46 9.90 20.54
C ASN A 15 -35.15 9.30 19.32
N GLY A 16 -34.80 9.72 18.13
CA GLY A 16 -35.48 9.30 16.91
C GLY A 16 -35.09 7.91 16.43
N PHE A 17 -33.81 7.56 16.52
CA PHE A 17 -33.28 6.25 16.13
C PHE A 17 -33.73 5.15 17.10
N ASP A 18 -33.58 5.40 18.40
CA ASP A 18 -33.93 4.43 19.44
C ASP A 18 -35.44 4.16 19.51
N ASN A 19 -36.25 5.17 19.20
CA ASN A 19 -37.69 5.05 19.18
C ASN A 19 -38.28 4.62 17.83
N ASN A 20 -37.43 4.33 16.80
CA ASN A 20 -37.86 3.94 15.44
C ASN A 20 -38.81 4.95 14.80
N TYR A 21 -38.54 6.25 14.94
CA TYR A 21 -39.33 7.27 14.25
C TYR A 21 -38.95 7.28 12.77
N LEU A 22 -39.92 6.91 11.91
CA LEU A 22 -39.69 6.76 10.47
C LEU A 22 -40.31 7.91 9.65
N ARG A 23 -41.18 8.72 10.25
CA ARG A 23 -41.86 9.81 9.57
C ARG A 23 -42.37 10.85 10.54
N ILE A 24 -42.20 12.13 10.21
CA ILE A 24 -42.84 13.26 10.89
C ILE A 24 -44.26 13.47 10.34
N LEU A 25 -45.24 13.58 11.24
CA LEU A 25 -46.65 13.78 10.91
C LEU A 25 -47.13 15.12 11.48
N PHE A 26 -47.12 16.15 10.63
CA PHE A 26 -47.56 17.48 11.04
C PHE A 26 -49.06 17.49 11.37
N LYS A 27 -49.43 18.17 12.46
CA LYS A 27 -50.82 18.36 12.82
C LYS A 27 -51.31 19.72 12.36
N PRO A 28 -52.48 19.81 11.65
CA PRO A 28 -53.08 21.09 11.30
C PRO A 28 -53.33 21.95 12.55
N GLY A 29 -53.05 23.25 12.44
CA GLY A 29 -53.25 24.19 13.55
C GLY A 29 -52.12 24.32 14.56
N TYR A 30 -51.02 23.54 14.42
CA TYR A 30 -49.85 23.67 15.25
C TYR A 30 -48.66 24.23 14.45
N ALA A 31 -47.83 25.05 15.08
CA ALA A 31 -46.65 25.61 14.46
C ALA A 31 -45.60 24.50 14.22
N VAL A 32 -44.99 24.54 13.02
CA VAL A 32 -43.86 23.66 12.67
C VAL A 32 -42.60 24.12 13.39
N GLN A 33 -41.90 23.18 14.05
CA GLN A 33 -40.66 23.47 14.73
C GLN A 33 -39.46 23.23 13.80
N ALA A 34 -38.38 24.01 13.98
CA ALA A 34 -37.17 23.87 13.17
C ALA A 34 -36.58 22.44 13.25
N ARG A 35 -36.60 21.84 14.44
CA ARG A 35 -36.14 20.45 14.65
C ARG A 35 -36.93 19.41 13.86
N GLU A 36 -38.22 19.66 13.60
CA GLU A 36 -39.06 18.73 12.82
C GLU A 36 -38.66 18.75 11.35
N LEU A 37 -38.20 19.91 10.85
CA LEU A 37 -37.68 20.03 9.49
C LEU A 37 -36.30 19.37 9.34
N THR A 38 -35.41 19.55 10.32
CA THR A 38 -34.11 18.88 10.31
C THR A 38 -34.24 17.37 10.49
N GLN A 39 -35.13 16.90 11.36
CA GLN A 39 -35.39 15.47 11.56
C GLN A 39 -35.95 14.77 10.32
N ILE A 40 -36.72 15.44 9.46
CA ILE A 40 -37.11 14.83 8.18
C ILE A 40 -35.89 14.42 7.36
N GLN A 41 -34.89 15.30 7.32
CA GLN A 41 -33.65 15.03 6.58
C GLN A 41 -32.85 13.89 7.26
N SER A 42 -32.68 13.93 8.57
CA SER A 42 -31.96 12.91 9.34
C SER A 42 -32.59 11.51 9.23
N ILE A 43 -33.94 11.45 9.26
CA ILE A 43 -34.68 10.20 9.06
C ILE A 43 -34.40 9.62 7.67
N LEU A 44 -34.52 10.45 6.62
CA LEU A 44 -34.27 9.99 5.24
C LEU A 44 -32.81 9.61 5.03
N GLN A 45 -31.89 10.43 5.54
CA GLN A 45 -30.45 10.14 5.45
C GLN A 45 -30.09 8.84 6.16
N ASN A 46 -30.67 8.56 7.34
CA ASN A 46 -30.44 7.31 8.04
C ASN A 46 -30.96 6.09 7.24
N GLN A 47 -32.11 6.19 6.57
CA GLN A 47 -32.62 5.13 5.71
C GLN A 47 -31.67 4.88 4.52
N ILE A 48 -31.18 5.96 3.89
CA ILE A 48 -30.20 5.88 2.78
C ILE A 48 -28.89 5.27 3.29
N ARG A 49 -28.40 5.67 4.46
CA ARG A 49 -27.19 5.13 5.09
C ARG A 49 -27.33 3.63 5.35
N GLN A 50 -28.39 3.19 6.00
CA GLN A 50 -28.60 1.77 6.27
C GLN A 50 -28.66 0.93 5.00
N PHE A 51 -29.29 1.44 3.95
CA PHE A 51 -29.30 0.79 2.65
C PHE A 51 -27.91 0.77 2.01
N GLY A 52 -27.21 1.91 2.04
CA GLY A 52 -25.87 2.06 1.50
C GLY A 52 -24.84 1.18 2.20
N ASP A 53 -24.83 1.16 3.52
CA ASP A 53 -23.92 0.33 4.34
C ASP A 53 -24.10 -1.18 4.10
N HIS A 54 -25.32 -1.59 3.71
CA HIS A 54 -25.59 -2.98 3.36
C HIS A 54 -25.02 -3.37 1.98
N ILE A 55 -24.96 -2.42 1.06
CA ILE A 55 -24.49 -2.67 -0.31
C ILE A 55 -23.00 -2.33 -0.46
N PHE A 56 -22.60 -1.11 -0.10
CA PHE A 56 -21.25 -0.60 -0.34
C PHE A 56 -20.39 -0.67 0.93
N GLN A 57 -19.12 -0.94 0.74
CA GLN A 57 -18.13 -0.70 1.77
C GLN A 57 -17.83 0.80 1.87
N ASN A 58 -17.60 1.30 3.09
CA ASN A 58 -17.21 2.69 3.30
C ASN A 58 -15.91 3.01 2.53
N GLY A 59 -15.91 4.11 1.78
CA GLY A 59 -14.81 4.49 0.87
C GLY A 59 -14.85 3.85 -0.52
N SER A 60 -15.87 3.04 -0.83
CA SER A 60 -16.01 2.41 -2.14
C SER A 60 -16.32 3.42 -3.26
N PRO A 61 -15.66 3.34 -4.44
CA PRO A 61 -16.13 4.03 -5.62
C PRO A 61 -17.48 3.45 -6.06
N VAL A 62 -18.45 4.30 -6.31
CA VAL A 62 -19.78 3.92 -6.82
C VAL A 62 -19.86 4.15 -8.33
N LEU A 63 -19.32 5.28 -8.79
CA LEU A 63 -19.29 5.65 -10.20
C LEU A 63 -18.04 6.48 -10.48
N GLY A 64 -17.31 6.16 -11.54
CA GLY A 64 -16.09 6.89 -11.91
C GLY A 64 -14.96 6.73 -10.87
N GLY A 65 -14.23 7.82 -10.62
CA GLY A 65 -13.16 7.83 -9.60
C GLY A 65 -11.94 6.99 -9.96
N ASN A 66 -11.67 6.82 -11.26
CA ASN A 66 -10.51 6.06 -11.72
C ASN A 66 -9.21 6.76 -11.33
N MET A 67 -8.29 5.98 -10.75
CA MET A 67 -6.97 6.47 -10.39
C MET A 67 -5.94 6.11 -11.44
N SER A 68 -5.00 7.02 -11.64
CA SER A 68 -3.85 6.81 -12.51
C SER A 68 -2.57 7.36 -11.87
N MET A 69 -1.45 6.72 -12.15
CA MET A 69 -0.13 7.16 -11.72
C MET A 69 0.72 7.50 -12.95
N ASP A 70 1.43 8.63 -12.88
CA ASP A 70 2.43 9.01 -13.88
C ASP A 70 3.77 9.27 -13.19
N ASN A 71 4.77 8.46 -13.51
CA ASN A 71 6.15 8.56 -13.01
C ASN A 71 7.12 9.14 -14.06
N LYS A 72 6.59 9.72 -15.14
CA LYS A 72 7.37 10.36 -16.22
C LYS A 72 7.27 11.87 -16.19
N VAL A 73 6.68 12.44 -15.16
CA VAL A 73 6.62 13.90 -14.95
C VAL A 73 7.93 14.42 -14.41
N LYS A 74 8.14 15.71 -14.54
CA LYS A 74 9.33 16.39 -14.04
C LYS A 74 8.98 17.41 -12.96
N TYR A 75 9.88 17.60 -12.01
CA TYR A 75 9.78 18.72 -11.09
C TYR A 75 10.60 19.92 -11.56
N LEU A 76 10.13 21.11 -11.22
CA LEU A 76 10.83 22.38 -11.41
C LEU A 76 10.85 23.12 -10.06
N LYS A 77 12.03 23.23 -9.45
CA LYS A 77 12.23 23.98 -8.22
C LYS A 77 12.43 25.45 -8.53
N LEU A 78 11.65 26.31 -7.89
CA LEU A 78 11.68 27.75 -8.09
C LEU A 78 12.43 28.44 -6.96
N GLN A 79 12.93 29.62 -7.23
CA GLN A 79 13.31 30.57 -6.21
C GLN A 79 12.07 31.02 -5.43
N THR A 80 12.22 31.28 -4.14
CA THR A 80 11.11 31.75 -3.28
C THR A 80 10.66 33.16 -3.67
N THR A 81 11.56 33.96 -4.25
CA THR A 81 11.28 35.32 -4.69
C THR A 81 11.85 35.56 -6.08
N TYR A 82 11.15 36.32 -6.89
CA TYR A 82 11.62 36.78 -8.20
C TYR A 82 11.21 38.25 -8.40
N ASN A 83 12.15 39.12 -8.82
CA ASN A 83 11.92 40.56 -8.96
C ASN A 83 11.29 41.22 -7.72
N ASN A 84 11.78 40.89 -6.52
CA ASN A 84 11.27 41.33 -5.21
C ASN A 84 9.80 40.97 -4.92
N THR A 85 9.26 39.97 -5.59
CA THR A 85 7.90 39.46 -5.36
C THR A 85 8.00 37.99 -4.96
N ASP A 86 7.24 37.58 -3.94
CA ASP A 86 7.17 36.21 -3.51
C ASP A 86 6.49 35.39 -4.61
N VAL A 87 7.04 34.21 -4.88
CA VAL A 87 6.52 33.28 -5.87
C VAL A 87 5.42 32.43 -5.24
N ASN A 88 4.18 32.66 -5.69
CA ASN A 88 3.05 31.82 -5.33
C ASN A 88 2.89 30.68 -6.35
N THR A 89 3.04 29.43 -5.90
CA THR A 89 2.92 28.25 -6.76
C THR A 89 1.51 28.05 -7.31
N ASP A 90 0.48 28.50 -6.59
CA ASP A 90 -0.92 28.31 -6.98
C ASP A 90 -1.29 29.08 -8.23
N ASP A 91 -0.57 30.19 -8.50
CA ASP A 91 -0.76 30.97 -9.72
C ASP A 91 -0.45 30.18 -10.99
N TYR A 92 0.40 29.14 -10.87
CA TYR A 92 0.85 28.29 -11.98
C TYR A 92 0.02 27.03 -12.16
N LEU A 93 -0.78 26.66 -11.18
CA LEU A 93 -1.54 25.40 -11.21
C LEU A 93 -2.45 25.29 -12.46
N GLY A 94 -2.31 24.19 -13.17
CA GLY A 94 -3.09 23.88 -14.38
C GLY A 94 -2.73 24.69 -15.63
N LYS A 95 -1.80 25.67 -15.51
CA LYS A 95 -1.42 26.56 -16.61
C LYS A 95 -0.24 26.04 -17.41
N VAL A 96 -0.09 26.57 -18.60
CA VAL A 96 1.09 26.32 -19.46
C VAL A 96 2.15 27.39 -19.17
N ILE A 97 3.35 26.92 -18.87
CA ILE A 97 4.53 27.75 -18.69
C ILE A 97 5.46 27.65 -19.90
N ARG A 98 6.21 28.70 -20.16
CA ARG A 98 7.15 28.78 -21.28
C ARG A 98 8.46 29.44 -20.83
N SER A 99 9.55 29.06 -21.50
CA SER A 99 10.82 29.76 -21.37
C SER A 99 10.77 31.17 -22.01
N THR A 100 11.70 32.03 -21.65
CA THR A 100 11.77 33.41 -22.16
C THR A 100 11.81 33.49 -23.69
N ASN A 101 12.44 32.50 -24.35
CA ASN A 101 12.50 32.41 -25.82
C ASN A 101 11.29 31.65 -26.41
N GLY A 102 10.38 31.14 -25.59
CA GLY A 102 9.18 30.41 -26.02
C GLY A 102 9.42 29.00 -26.59
N VAL A 103 10.67 28.53 -26.64
CA VAL A 103 11.03 27.23 -27.24
C VAL A 103 10.61 26.07 -26.34
N VAL A 104 10.77 26.21 -25.03
CA VAL A 104 10.38 25.20 -24.05
C VAL A 104 9.00 25.53 -23.49
N GLN A 105 8.10 24.57 -23.51
CA GLN A 105 6.75 24.69 -22.97
C GLN A 105 6.40 23.44 -22.16
N ALA A 106 5.77 23.66 -21.00
CA ALA A 106 5.27 22.58 -20.16
C ALA A 106 3.94 22.97 -19.51
N LYS A 107 3.08 21.97 -19.28
CA LYS A 107 1.85 22.13 -18.50
C LYS A 107 2.12 21.81 -17.04
N VAL A 108 1.76 22.70 -16.12
CA VAL A 108 1.81 22.45 -14.69
C VAL A 108 0.63 21.57 -14.31
N LEU A 109 0.91 20.42 -13.70
CA LEU A 109 -0.09 19.43 -13.30
C LEU A 109 -0.48 19.60 -11.85
N THR A 110 0.49 19.82 -10.98
CA THR A 110 0.30 20.06 -9.55
C THR A 110 1.48 20.84 -9.00
N THR A 111 1.33 21.34 -7.79
CA THR A 111 2.35 22.12 -7.08
C THR A 111 2.72 21.41 -5.79
N TYR A 112 3.92 21.67 -5.30
CA TYR A 112 4.40 21.17 -4.03
C TYR A 112 5.22 22.24 -3.31
N TYR A 113 4.76 22.65 -2.14
CA TYR A 113 5.46 23.66 -1.36
C TYR A 113 5.42 23.27 0.13
N PRO A 114 6.39 22.48 0.62
CA PRO A 114 6.45 22.14 2.03
C PRO A 114 6.86 23.33 2.87
N THR A 115 6.40 23.38 4.11
CA THR A 115 6.76 24.44 5.07
C THR A 115 8.28 24.54 5.23
N GLY A 116 8.85 25.70 4.92
CA GLY A 116 10.29 25.93 4.94
C GLY A 116 11.07 25.26 3.80
N GLY A 117 10.39 24.70 2.83
CA GLY A 117 10.99 24.07 1.66
C GLY A 117 11.07 24.99 0.44
N THR A 118 11.30 24.40 -0.71
CA THR A 118 11.44 25.10 -1.99
C THR A 118 10.12 25.01 -2.77
N PRO A 119 9.59 26.14 -3.29
CA PRO A 119 8.44 26.11 -4.18
C PRO A 119 8.74 25.26 -5.40
N THR A 120 7.88 24.29 -5.69
CA THR A 120 8.11 23.30 -6.73
C THR A 120 6.86 23.13 -7.59
N LEU A 121 7.03 23.17 -8.91
CA LEU A 121 6.00 22.83 -9.88
C LEU A 121 6.27 21.42 -10.42
N ILE A 122 5.25 20.62 -10.56
CA ILE A 122 5.35 19.33 -11.23
C ILE A 122 4.69 19.45 -12.60
N VAL A 123 5.47 19.20 -13.63
CA VAL A 123 5.12 19.55 -15.00
C VAL A 123 5.22 18.36 -15.93
N LYS A 124 4.46 18.47 -17.03
CA LYS A 124 4.59 17.61 -18.21
C LYS A 124 4.97 18.46 -19.40
N TYR A 125 6.08 18.15 -20.04
CA TYR A 125 6.54 18.89 -21.20
C TYR A 125 5.61 18.69 -22.40
N ILE A 126 5.36 19.79 -23.11
CA ILE A 126 4.59 19.83 -24.36
C ILE A 126 5.56 19.77 -25.54
N THR A 127 6.73 20.39 -25.38
CA THR A 127 7.82 20.42 -26.37
C THR A 127 8.86 19.35 -26.03
N GLY A 128 9.70 18.97 -27.01
CA GLY A 128 10.77 18.00 -26.80
C GLY A 128 11.98 18.52 -26.00
N ASN A 129 12.05 19.81 -25.72
CA ASN A 129 13.12 20.42 -24.92
C ASN A 129 12.69 20.57 -23.46
N GLU A 130 13.66 20.52 -22.53
CA GLU A 130 13.45 20.68 -21.09
C GLU A 130 14.02 22.02 -20.61
N PHE A 131 13.50 22.54 -19.48
CA PHE A 131 14.08 23.70 -18.80
C PHE A 131 15.42 23.33 -18.16
N SER A 132 16.29 24.33 -18.08
CA SER A 132 17.62 24.24 -17.46
C SER A 132 17.69 25.03 -16.16
N ASP A 133 18.70 24.74 -15.36
CA ASP A 133 18.96 25.46 -14.11
C ASP A 133 19.09 26.96 -14.38
N GLY A 134 18.41 27.77 -13.55
CA GLY A 134 18.41 29.22 -13.66
C GLY A 134 17.50 29.82 -14.72
N ASP A 135 16.79 29.02 -15.51
CA ASP A 135 15.84 29.53 -16.52
C ASP A 135 14.71 30.34 -15.86
N VAL A 136 14.26 31.37 -16.58
CA VAL A 136 13.08 32.15 -16.21
C VAL A 136 11.88 31.56 -16.95
N ILE A 137 10.86 31.21 -16.18
CA ILE A 137 9.58 30.71 -16.69
C ILE A 137 8.53 31.80 -16.65
N THR A 138 7.65 31.82 -17.64
CA THR A 138 6.52 32.76 -17.73
C THR A 138 5.25 31.97 -17.99
N ILE A 139 4.16 32.30 -17.33
CA ILE A 139 2.84 31.73 -17.68
C ILE A 139 2.43 32.21 -19.06
N ALA A 140 2.04 31.30 -19.94
CA ALA A 140 1.77 31.60 -21.36
C ALA A 140 0.68 32.67 -21.57
N THR A 141 -0.25 32.82 -20.64
CA THR A 141 -1.43 33.70 -20.73
C THR A 141 -1.28 35.00 -19.91
N THR A 142 -0.24 35.14 -19.08
CA THR A 142 -0.03 36.28 -18.20
C THR A 142 1.44 36.73 -18.23
N THR A 143 1.76 37.80 -17.50
CA THR A 143 3.14 38.26 -17.32
C THR A 143 3.80 37.72 -16.04
N THR A 144 3.13 36.82 -15.32
CA THR A 144 3.66 36.20 -14.09
C THR A 144 4.89 35.37 -14.41
N GLN A 145 5.98 35.66 -13.71
CA GLN A 145 7.29 35.03 -13.93
C GLN A 145 7.85 34.47 -12.64
N ALA A 146 8.65 33.41 -12.76
CA ALA A 146 9.49 32.89 -11.70
C ALA A 146 10.80 32.41 -12.31
N GLN A 147 11.81 32.24 -11.46
CA GLN A 147 13.11 31.72 -11.87
C GLN A 147 13.36 30.37 -11.22
N LEU A 148 13.90 29.43 -11.98
CA LEU A 148 14.35 28.14 -11.47
C LEU A 148 15.60 28.34 -10.60
N LEU A 149 15.83 27.43 -9.67
CA LEU A 149 17.07 27.39 -8.91
C LEU A 149 18.28 27.29 -9.85
N SER A 150 19.41 27.86 -9.42
CA SER A 150 20.65 27.85 -10.21
C SER A 150 21.35 26.49 -10.25
N SER A 151 20.88 25.53 -9.50
CA SER A 151 21.43 24.17 -9.45
C SER A 151 20.38 23.17 -8.98
N GLY A 152 20.29 22.03 -9.66
CA GLY A 152 19.37 20.92 -9.28
C GLY A 152 17.90 21.31 -9.32
N SER A 153 17.53 22.22 -10.22
CA SER A 153 16.17 22.74 -10.32
C SER A 153 15.20 21.76 -10.99
N THR A 154 15.72 20.80 -11.76
CA THR A 154 14.91 19.88 -12.56
C THR A 154 15.23 18.42 -12.28
N GLY A 155 14.26 17.55 -12.41
CA GLY A 155 14.45 16.11 -12.26
C GLY A 155 13.14 15.35 -12.41
N LEU A 156 13.18 14.04 -12.17
CA LEU A 156 12.00 13.17 -12.22
C LEU A 156 11.15 13.32 -10.97
N ALA A 157 9.85 13.26 -11.16
CA ALA A 157 8.85 13.21 -10.11
C ALA A 157 7.78 12.17 -10.44
N SER A 158 6.96 11.84 -9.48
CA SER A 158 5.79 10.98 -9.66
C SER A 158 4.54 11.63 -9.07
N ILE A 159 3.43 11.44 -9.78
CA ILE A 159 2.11 11.96 -9.39
C ILE A 159 1.07 10.85 -9.44
N VAL A 160 0.01 11.06 -8.69
CA VAL A 160 -1.23 10.31 -8.81
C VAL A 160 -2.38 11.26 -9.07
N SER A 161 -3.30 10.83 -9.93
CA SER A 161 -4.51 11.57 -10.26
C SER A 161 -5.72 10.68 -10.05
N ILE A 162 -6.80 11.28 -9.58
CA ILE A 162 -8.13 10.68 -9.54
C ILE A 162 -9.05 11.48 -10.45
N ASN A 163 -9.82 10.78 -11.28
CA ASN A 163 -10.82 11.40 -12.11
C ASN A 163 -12.11 11.60 -11.32
N GLU A 164 -12.97 12.50 -11.83
CA GLU A 164 -14.29 12.73 -11.25
C GLU A 164 -15.04 11.41 -11.01
N GLY A 165 -15.67 11.32 -9.83
CA GLY A 165 -16.43 10.15 -9.44
C GLY A 165 -17.35 10.40 -8.26
N ILE A 166 -18.11 9.37 -7.91
CA ILE A 166 -18.97 9.34 -6.72
C ILE A 166 -18.48 8.21 -5.82
N PHE A 167 -18.25 8.52 -4.55
CA PHE A 167 -17.83 7.59 -3.52
C PHE A 167 -18.87 7.49 -2.42
N TYR A 168 -19.03 6.30 -1.87
CA TYR A 168 -19.83 6.09 -0.68
C TYR A 168 -18.96 6.32 0.55
N ALA A 169 -19.27 7.35 1.33
CA ALA A 169 -18.48 7.77 2.49
C ALA A 169 -19.40 8.19 3.64
N ASP A 170 -19.24 7.57 4.81
CA ASP A 170 -19.96 7.85 6.06
C ASP A 170 -21.49 7.94 5.90
N GLY A 171 -22.06 7.12 5.02
CA GLY A 171 -23.49 7.08 4.77
C GLY A 171 -23.97 8.05 3.69
N PHE A 172 -23.05 8.73 3.00
CA PHE A 172 -23.35 9.68 1.94
C PHE A 172 -22.73 9.25 0.62
N PHE A 173 -23.36 9.65 -0.49
CA PHE A 173 -22.78 9.56 -1.82
C PHE A 173 -22.13 10.89 -2.16
N VAL A 174 -20.79 10.92 -2.06
CA VAL A 174 -20.00 12.14 -2.17
C VAL A 174 -19.34 12.22 -3.54
N ARG A 175 -19.53 13.35 -4.22
CA ARG A 175 -18.86 13.65 -5.49
C ARG A 175 -17.43 14.10 -5.22
N VAL A 176 -16.48 13.48 -5.91
CA VAL A 176 -15.07 13.86 -5.94
C VAL A 176 -14.78 14.43 -7.32
N LEU A 177 -14.19 15.61 -7.37
CA LEU A 177 -13.72 16.23 -8.61
C LEU A 177 -12.35 15.67 -8.99
N ASP A 178 -11.90 15.97 -10.22
CA ASP A 178 -10.55 15.65 -10.65
C ASP A 178 -9.51 16.28 -9.71
N GLN A 179 -8.63 15.45 -9.18
CA GLN A 179 -7.54 15.87 -8.27
C GLN A 179 -6.25 15.21 -8.68
N THR A 180 -5.14 15.91 -8.47
CA THR A 180 -3.79 15.41 -8.70
C THR A 180 -2.90 15.78 -7.53
N THR A 181 -2.18 14.82 -6.98
CA THR A 181 -1.24 15.04 -5.88
C THR A 181 0.11 14.39 -6.18
N PRO A 182 1.24 14.97 -5.73
CA PRO A 182 2.54 14.31 -5.85
C PRO A 182 2.60 13.05 -4.98
N LEU A 183 3.19 11.99 -5.54
CA LEU A 183 3.57 10.77 -4.78
C LEU A 183 4.95 10.92 -4.18
N ASP A 184 5.92 11.20 -5.05
CA ASP A 184 7.28 11.57 -4.70
C ASP A 184 7.65 12.80 -5.52
N PRO A 185 7.68 14.00 -4.88
CA PRO A 185 7.96 15.24 -5.59
C PRO A 185 9.34 15.30 -6.24
N TYR A 186 10.28 14.48 -5.77
CA TYR A 186 11.68 14.50 -6.20
C TYR A 186 12.21 13.15 -6.64
N GLY A 187 11.31 12.20 -6.92
CA GLY A 187 11.68 10.85 -7.31
C GLY A 187 10.54 10.06 -7.95
N ILE A 188 10.85 8.81 -8.23
CA ILE A 188 9.91 7.87 -8.87
C ILE A 188 9.72 6.56 -8.06
N SER A 189 10.33 6.48 -6.87
CA SER A 189 10.33 5.26 -6.04
C SER A 189 9.50 5.43 -4.78
N ALA A 190 8.31 6.00 -4.92
CA ALA A 190 7.40 6.24 -3.81
C ALA A 190 7.01 4.93 -3.11
N ASN A 191 6.90 4.99 -1.77
CA ASN A 191 6.38 3.93 -0.91
C ASN A 191 5.24 4.49 -0.07
N VAL A 192 4.03 4.50 -0.63
CA VAL A 192 2.88 5.21 -0.03
C VAL A 192 1.55 4.47 -0.27
N LYS A 193 0.62 4.67 0.64
CA LYS A 193 -0.81 4.45 0.44
C LYS A 193 -1.41 5.73 -0.13
N VAL A 194 -2.22 5.61 -1.16
CA VAL A 194 -2.95 6.73 -1.78
C VAL A 194 -4.43 6.50 -1.59
N GLY A 195 -5.14 7.53 -1.20
CA GLY A 195 -6.56 7.41 -0.95
C GLY A 195 -7.24 8.74 -0.75
N LEU A 196 -8.49 8.67 -0.33
CA LEU A 196 -9.32 9.84 -0.06
C LEU A 196 -9.36 10.11 1.44
N GLN A 197 -8.99 11.31 1.82
CA GLN A 197 -9.14 11.84 3.17
C GLN A 197 -10.50 12.49 3.30
N ILE A 198 -11.29 12.06 4.30
CA ILE A 198 -12.56 12.70 4.64
C ILE A 198 -12.30 13.94 5.49
N SER A 199 -12.97 15.02 5.15
CA SER A 199 -13.19 16.17 6.01
C SER A 199 -14.65 16.58 5.97
N ASP A 200 -15.20 16.90 7.11
CA ASP A 200 -16.55 17.41 7.27
C ASP A 200 -16.52 18.84 7.80
N ASP A 201 -17.41 19.66 7.29
CA ASP A 201 -17.50 21.07 7.67
C ASP A 201 -18.95 21.57 7.62
N ILE A 202 -19.20 22.67 8.32
CA ILE A 202 -20.48 23.40 8.26
C ILE A 202 -20.21 24.73 7.60
N VAL A 203 -20.80 24.91 6.43
CA VAL A 203 -20.70 26.13 5.62
C VAL A 203 -21.84 27.07 5.95
N ASP A 204 -21.53 28.24 6.46
CA ASP A 204 -22.45 29.32 6.75
C ASP A 204 -22.47 30.38 5.64
N SER A 205 -23.34 31.39 5.79
CA SER A 205 -23.45 32.51 4.84
C SER A 205 -22.27 33.48 4.86
N VAL A 206 -21.35 33.37 5.83
CA VAL A 206 -20.11 34.17 5.89
C VAL A 206 -19.07 33.57 4.96
N VAL A 207 -18.99 32.23 4.95
CA VAL A 207 -18.08 31.48 4.08
C VAL A 207 -18.60 31.45 2.64
N ASP A 208 -19.91 31.19 2.49
CA ASP A 208 -20.55 31.17 1.17
C ASP A 208 -21.70 32.19 1.09
N THR A 209 -21.42 33.35 0.49
CA THR A 209 -22.40 34.44 0.33
C THR A 209 -23.57 34.08 -0.57
N THR A 210 -23.53 32.98 -1.33
CA THR A 210 -24.68 32.50 -2.12
C THR A 210 -25.80 31.96 -1.25
N LEU A 211 -25.55 31.71 0.02
CA LEU A 211 -26.52 31.28 1.03
C LEU A 211 -27.35 32.45 1.58
N LEU A 212 -27.01 33.67 1.23
CA LEU A 212 -27.84 34.86 1.55
C LEU A 212 -29.11 34.89 0.70
N ASP A 213 -30.21 35.43 1.26
CA ASP A 213 -31.48 35.56 0.56
C ASP A 213 -31.32 36.45 -0.69
N PRO A 214 -31.55 35.90 -1.89
CA PRO A 214 -31.41 36.64 -3.15
C PRO A 214 -32.59 37.55 -3.48
N ALA A 215 -33.66 37.55 -2.70
CA ALA A 215 -34.90 38.25 -3.01
C ALA A 215 -34.77 39.77 -2.87
N GLN A 216 -34.28 40.44 -3.93
CA GLN A 216 -34.18 41.89 -3.98
C GLN A 216 -35.57 42.57 -3.79
N GLY A 217 -35.60 43.60 -2.93
CA GLY A 217 -36.81 44.35 -2.63
C GLY A 217 -37.69 43.73 -1.55
N SER A 218 -37.32 42.61 -0.95
CA SER A 218 -37.96 42.05 0.25
C SER A 218 -37.28 42.54 1.52
N PHE A 219 -37.95 42.45 2.68
CA PHE A 219 -37.38 42.75 3.98
C PHE A 219 -36.27 41.83 4.36
N ASN A 220 -36.20 40.61 3.79
CA ASN A 220 -35.24 39.59 4.08
C ASN A 220 -34.06 39.58 3.10
N TYR A 221 -33.98 40.53 2.16
CA TYR A 221 -32.86 40.60 1.22
C TYR A 221 -31.51 40.59 1.94
N GLN A 222 -30.62 39.68 1.54
CA GLN A 222 -29.33 39.40 2.16
C GLN A 222 -29.40 38.91 3.62
N ALA A 223 -30.56 38.44 4.09
CA ALA A 223 -30.61 37.73 5.36
C ALA A 223 -29.84 36.36 5.27
N PRO A 224 -29.13 35.97 6.33
CA PRO A 224 -28.47 34.67 6.35
C PRO A 224 -29.48 33.52 6.26
N GLY A 225 -29.22 32.59 5.36
CA GLY A 225 -29.99 31.35 5.24
C GLY A 225 -29.59 30.29 6.28
N ALA A 226 -30.08 29.07 6.11
CA ALA A 226 -29.64 27.93 6.91
C ALA A 226 -28.25 27.54 6.50
N ASP A 227 -27.45 27.02 7.45
CA ASP A 227 -26.13 26.49 7.20
C ASP A 227 -26.18 25.17 6.43
N ARG A 228 -25.07 24.78 5.83
CA ARG A 228 -24.94 23.58 5.01
C ARG A 228 -23.87 22.65 5.59
N TYR A 229 -24.24 21.41 5.84
CA TYR A 229 -23.27 20.37 6.12
C TYR A 229 -22.59 19.96 4.81
N GLN A 230 -21.27 20.00 4.78
CA GLN A 230 -20.47 19.63 3.64
C GLN A 230 -19.52 18.49 4.04
N LEU A 231 -19.45 17.46 3.21
CA LEU A 231 -18.49 16.39 3.32
C LEU A 231 -17.58 16.44 2.08
N ASN A 232 -16.29 16.61 2.33
CA ASN A 232 -15.28 16.71 1.30
C ASN A 232 -14.37 15.49 1.32
N LEU A 233 -14.03 15.01 0.14
CA LEU A 233 -13.06 13.94 -0.09
C LEU A 233 -11.88 14.52 -0.87
N SER A 234 -10.71 14.57 -0.23
CA SER A 234 -9.48 15.07 -0.82
C SER A 234 -8.48 13.94 -1.06
N LEU A 235 -7.87 13.94 -2.25
CA LEU A 235 -6.83 12.98 -2.59
C LEU A 235 -5.60 13.25 -1.73
N SER A 236 -5.15 12.23 -1.01
CA SER A 236 -4.03 12.33 -0.06
C SER A 236 -3.14 11.08 -0.12
N THR A 237 -1.91 11.24 0.32
CA THR A 237 -0.93 10.17 0.42
C THR A 237 -0.54 9.96 1.87
N ARG A 238 -0.28 8.69 2.25
CA ARG A 238 0.22 8.32 3.58
C ARG A 238 1.36 7.31 3.45
N PRO A 239 2.36 7.34 4.33
CA PRO A 239 3.40 6.30 4.38
C PRO A 239 2.79 4.92 4.60
N LEU A 240 3.44 3.85 4.10
CA LEU A 240 2.97 2.47 4.22
C LEU A 240 2.82 2.02 5.67
N ASP A 241 3.76 2.42 6.52
CA ASP A 241 3.87 1.97 7.91
C ASP A 241 3.04 2.81 8.90
N THR A 242 2.28 3.79 8.41
CA THR A 242 1.50 4.63 9.30
C THR A 242 0.27 3.88 9.80
N ILE A 243 0.30 3.48 11.07
CA ILE A 243 -0.87 3.03 11.83
C ILE A 243 -1.57 4.30 12.35
N THR A 244 -2.29 4.98 11.49
CA THR A 244 -3.15 6.09 11.90
C THR A 244 -4.60 5.67 11.79
N ASP A 245 -5.47 6.43 12.47
CA ASP A 245 -6.91 6.26 12.40
C ASP A 245 -7.37 6.18 10.93
N GLU A 246 -7.60 4.97 10.45
CA GLU A 246 -8.06 4.70 9.08
C GLU A 246 -9.54 5.06 8.91
N SER A 247 -10.23 5.46 9.97
CA SER A 247 -11.65 5.81 9.91
C SER A 247 -11.93 7.01 9.00
N LYS A 248 -10.97 7.90 8.85
CA LYS A 248 -11.09 9.10 8.00
C LYS A 248 -10.27 9.05 6.71
N PHE A 249 -9.64 7.89 6.39
CA PHE A 249 -8.84 7.73 5.19
C PHE A 249 -9.18 6.42 4.47
N PHE A 250 -9.58 6.52 3.23
CA PHE A 250 -9.89 5.37 2.38
C PHE A 250 -8.75 5.06 1.44
N GLU A 251 -8.05 3.95 1.66
CA GLU A 251 -6.99 3.48 0.75
C GLU A 251 -7.61 3.01 -0.58
N LEU A 252 -7.27 3.66 -1.68
CA LEU A 252 -7.69 3.29 -3.03
C LEU A 252 -6.57 2.68 -3.86
N MET A 253 -5.31 3.05 -3.58
CA MET A 253 -4.15 2.56 -4.30
C MET A 253 -2.97 2.42 -3.33
N ARG A 254 -2.15 1.40 -3.56
CA ARG A 254 -0.88 1.21 -2.87
C ARG A 254 0.26 1.21 -3.88
N VAL A 255 1.29 1.98 -3.58
CA VAL A 255 2.50 2.09 -4.40
C VAL A 255 3.69 1.68 -3.55
N GLU A 256 4.48 0.74 -4.04
CA GLU A 256 5.70 0.24 -3.40
C GLU A 256 6.84 0.30 -4.42
N ASN A 257 7.93 0.98 -4.05
CA ASN A 257 9.07 1.23 -4.93
C ASN A 257 8.67 1.81 -6.31
N GLY A 258 7.68 2.72 -6.31
CA GLY A 258 7.18 3.34 -7.54
C GLY A 258 6.32 2.43 -8.43
N VAL A 259 5.90 1.27 -7.96
CA VAL A 259 5.03 0.32 -8.67
C VAL A 259 3.70 0.18 -7.94
N ILE A 260 2.60 0.19 -8.69
CA ILE A 260 1.26 -0.04 -8.13
C ILE A 260 1.13 -1.51 -7.76
N THR A 261 1.02 -1.82 -6.46
CA THR A 261 0.83 -3.18 -5.94
C THR A 261 -0.63 -3.52 -5.72
N LYS A 262 -1.46 -2.53 -5.38
CA LYS A 262 -2.90 -2.68 -5.18
C LYS A 262 -3.65 -1.46 -5.71
N GLN A 263 -4.79 -1.67 -6.34
CA GLN A 263 -5.69 -0.59 -6.77
C GLN A 263 -7.14 -1.06 -6.74
N ILE A 264 -8.02 -0.27 -6.13
CA ILE A 264 -9.45 -0.47 -6.16
C ILE A 264 -9.99 0.18 -7.44
N LYS A 265 -10.50 -0.65 -8.37
CA LYS A 265 -11.02 -0.21 -9.68
C LYS A 265 -12.54 -0.30 -9.77
N TYR A 266 -13.13 -1.12 -8.95
CA TYR A 266 -14.56 -1.46 -8.99
C TYR A 266 -15.20 -1.19 -7.64
N PRO A 267 -16.52 -1.03 -7.60
CA PRO A 267 -17.25 -0.94 -6.34
C PRO A 267 -16.92 -2.12 -5.43
N VAL A 268 -16.58 -1.81 -4.19
CA VAL A 268 -16.38 -2.82 -3.14
C VAL A 268 -17.68 -2.92 -2.36
N TYR A 269 -18.26 -4.13 -2.37
CA TYR A 269 -19.53 -4.38 -1.71
C TYR A 269 -19.32 -4.89 -0.29
N ALA A 270 -20.27 -4.62 0.60
CA ALA A 270 -20.23 -5.06 1.99
C ALA A 270 -20.85 -6.47 2.15
N GLU A 271 -22.10 -6.57 2.58
CA GLU A 271 -22.75 -7.86 2.80
C GLU A 271 -23.03 -8.64 1.51
N LEU A 272 -23.25 -7.94 0.40
CA LEU A 272 -23.40 -8.56 -0.92
C LEU A 272 -22.14 -9.34 -1.31
N GLU A 273 -20.96 -8.77 -1.11
CA GLU A 273 -19.69 -9.41 -1.43
C GLU A 273 -19.48 -10.68 -0.59
N LYS A 274 -19.77 -10.64 0.71
CA LYS A 274 -19.71 -11.82 1.59
C LYS A 274 -20.60 -12.97 1.08
N THR A 275 -21.80 -12.63 0.58
CA THR A 275 -22.73 -13.62 0.03
C THR A 275 -22.21 -14.22 -1.28
N LEU A 276 -21.67 -13.37 -2.17
CA LEU A 276 -21.06 -13.82 -3.43
C LEU A 276 -19.80 -14.65 -3.17
N ALA A 277 -18.93 -14.21 -2.26
CA ALA A 277 -17.73 -14.93 -1.86
C ALA A 277 -18.05 -16.32 -1.32
N ARG A 278 -19.03 -16.42 -0.41
CA ARG A 278 -19.48 -17.72 0.11
C ARG A 278 -19.95 -18.65 -1.02
N ARG A 279 -20.78 -18.15 -1.94
CA ARG A 279 -21.26 -18.96 -3.08
C ARG A 279 -20.13 -19.40 -3.99
N THR A 280 -19.17 -18.52 -4.28
CA THR A 280 -17.99 -18.82 -5.09
C THR A 280 -17.13 -19.90 -4.42
N PHE A 281 -16.91 -19.79 -3.12
CA PHE A 281 -16.15 -20.76 -2.35
C PHE A 281 -16.85 -22.11 -2.28
N ASP A 282 -18.17 -22.12 -2.02
CA ASP A 282 -18.97 -23.35 -1.97
C ASP A 282 -18.99 -24.09 -3.33
N GLN A 283 -18.91 -23.36 -4.44
CA GLN A 283 -18.92 -23.92 -5.79
C GLN A 283 -17.55 -24.39 -6.26
N SER A 284 -16.48 -23.63 -5.99
CA SER A 284 -15.19 -23.81 -6.64
C SER A 284 -14.01 -23.96 -5.66
N GLY A 285 -14.22 -23.70 -4.35
CA GLY A 285 -13.13 -23.63 -3.38
C GLY A 285 -12.17 -22.47 -3.65
N ASP A 286 -10.93 -22.62 -3.19
CA ASP A 286 -9.86 -21.67 -3.50
C ASP A 286 -9.25 -21.98 -4.85
N PHE A 287 -9.08 -20.99 -5.71
CA PHE A 287 -8.49 -21.19 -7.03
C PHE A 287 -7.72 -19.96 -7.52
N THR A 288 -6.77 -20.19 -8.43
CA THR A 288 -5.94 -19.17 -9.04
C THR A 288 -6.31 -19.03 -10.52
N ILE A 289 -6.60 -17.79 -10.93
CA ILE A 289 -6.86 -17.47 -12.35
C ILE A 289 -5.54 -17.15 -13.05
N GLN A 290 -4.73 -16.29 -12.44
CA GLN A 290 -3.40 -15.91 -12.92
C GLN A 290 -2.39 -16.26 -11.84
N PRO A 291 -1.42 -17.15 -12.14
CA PRO A 291 -0.46 -17.59 -11.14
C PRO A 291 0.49 -16.47 -10.70
N PHE A 292 0.76 -16.39 -9.41
CA PHE A 292 1.81 -15.57 -8.82
C PHE A 292 3.15 -16.31 -9.00
N ARG A 293 3.82 -16.07 -10.12
CA ARG A 293 5.13 -16.69 -10.38
C ARG A 293 6.18 -16.04 -9.53
N ALA A 294 6.96 -16.87 -8.86
CA ALA A 294 8.07 -16.40 -8.03
C ALA A 294 9.40 -16.70 -8.73
N THR A 295 10.26 -15.69 -8.82
CA THR A 295 11.63 -15.80 -9.33
C THR A 295 12.59 -15.28 -8.27
N VAL A 296 13.73 -15.94 -8.14
CA VAL A 296 14.78 -15.56 -7.20
C VAL A 296 15.98 -15.11 -7.99
N THR A 297 16.50 -13.94 -7.68
CA THR A 297 17.73 -13.37 -8.25
C THR A 297 18.67 -12.97 -7.13
N ASP A 298 19.94 -12.74 -7.44
CA ASP A 298 20.85 -12.15 -6.46
C ASP A 298 20.36 -10.76 -6.08
N GLY A 299 20.36 -10.47 -4.78
CA GLY A 299 19.98 -9.17 -4.26
C GLY A 299 21.03 -8.10 -4.52
N VAL A 300 20.64 -6.84 -4.30
CA VAL A 300 21.57 -5.70 -4.33
C VAL A 300 22.64 -5.84 -3.23
N ASP A 301 22.22 -6.34 -2.08
CA ASP A 301 23.16 -6.77 -1.02
C ASP A 301 23.65 -8.19 -1.31
N ALA A 302 24.96 -8.39 -1.25
CA ALA A 302 25.60 -9.69 -1.47
C ALA A 302 25.09 -10.80 -0.55
N ASN A 303 24.56 -10.45 0.62
CA ASN A 303 24.03 -11.38 1.62
C ASN A 303 22.56 -11.75 1.41
N ASN A 304 21.88 -11.14 0.43
CA ASN A 304 20.47 -11.33 0.18
C ASN A 304 20.20 -11.87 -1.22
N TYR A 305 19.12 -12.64 -1.34
CA TYR A 305 18.41 -12.86 -2.60
C TYR A 305 17.24 -11.90 -2.69
N THR A 306 16.91 -11.45 -3.88
CA THR A 306 15.65 -10.76 -4.15
C THR A 306 14.65 -11.75 -4.71
N LEU A 307 13.58 -12.03 -3.95
CA LEU A 307 12.42 -12.76 -4.40
C LEU A 307 11.48 -11.80 -5.11
N SER A 308 11.26 -12.01 -6.40
CA SER A 308 10.31 -11.24 -7.20
C SER A 308 9.07 -12.09 -7.44
N ILE A 309 7.90 -11.58 -7.04
CA ILE A 309 6.59 -12.22 -7.23
C ILE A 309 5.86 -11.44 -8.32
N GLU A 310 5.60 -12.10 -9.45
CA GLU A 310 4.86 -11.50 -10.57
C GLU A 310 3.40 -11.22 -10.21
N PRO A 311 2.75 -10.25 -10.89
CA PRO A 311 1.33 -9.99 -10.73
C PRO A 311 0.50 -11.24 -10.96
N GLY A 312 -0.46 -11.45 -10.10
CA GLY A 312 -1.35 -12.60 -10.16
C GLY A 312 -2.74 -12.30 -9.64
N LYS A 313 -3.67 -13.24 -9.87
CA LYS A 313 -5.06 -13.15 -9.45
C LYS A 313 -5.55 -14.48 -8.94
N ALA A 314 -6.14 -14.48 -7.76
CA ALA A 314 -6.70 -15.67 -7.11
C ALA A 314 -8.00 -15.34 -6.38
N TYR A 315 -8.79 -16.37 -6.13
CA TYR A 315 -9.90 -16.31 -5.20
C TYR A 315 -9.57 -17.12 -3.96
N VAL A 316 -9.58 -16.45 -2.80
CA VAL A 316 -9.31 -17.05 -1.50
C VAL A 316 -10.53 -16.92 -0.61
N LYS A 317 -11.11 -18.02 -0.18
CA LYS A 317 -12.41 -18.09 0.50
C LYS A 317 -13.52 -17.36 -0.28
N GLY A 318 -13.39 -17.37 -1.61
CA GLY A 318 -14.31 -16.70 -2.54
C GLY A 318 -14.10 -15.21 -2.72
N PHE A 319 -13.20 -14.58 -1.95
CA PHE A 319 -12.81 -13.18 -2.14
C PHE A 319 -11.72 -13.07 -3.20
N GLU A 320 -11.84 -12.05 -4.04
CA GLU A 320 -10.85 -11.76 -5.07
C GLU A 320 -9.58 -11.15 -4.45
N PHE A 321 -8.44 -11.70 -4.82
CA PHE A 321 -7.12 -11.17 -4.49
C PHE A 321 -6.33 -10.98 -5.76
N GLU A 322 -5.94 -9.74 -6.06
CA GLU A 322 -5.16 -9.37 -7.25
C GLU A 322 -3.98 -8.50 -6.86
N THR A 323 -2.81 -8.79 -7.42
CA THR A 323 -1.65 -7.89 -7.37
C THR A 323 -1.38 -7.34 -8.77
N LEU A 324 -1.18 -6.03 -8.88
CA LEU A 324 -1.01 -5.36 -10.17
C LEU A 324 0.45 -5.15 -10.56
N GLY A 325 1.35 -5.17 -9.58
CA GLY A 325 2.78 -4.98 -9.76
C GLY A 325 3.60 -6.12 -9.21
N THR A 326 4.84 -6.22 -9.67
CA THR A 326 5.80 -7.17 -9.13
C THR A 326 6.21 -6.76 -7.71
N VAL A 327 5.94 -7.62 -6.74
CA VAL A 327 6.39 -7.44 -5.36
C VAL A 327 7.80 -8.01 -5.25
N LYS A 328 8.73 -7.22 -4.69
CA LYS A 328 10.11 -7.64 -4.44
C LYS A 328 10.38 -7.70 -2.95
N ILE A 329 10.91 -8.81 -2.50
CA ILE A 329 11.21 -9.06 -1.08
C ILE A 329 12.66 -9.54 -1.00
N ASP A 330 13.47 -8.88 -0.19
CA ASP A 330 14.83 -9.33 0.06
C ASP A 330 14.81 -10.41 1.14
N VAL A 331 15.40 -11.57 0.81
CA VAL A 331 15.48 -12.72 1.67
C VAL A 331 16.95 -13.01 1.95
N PRO A 332 17.36 -13.15 3.20
CA PRO A 332 18.74 -13.46 3.53
C PRO A 332 19.20 -14.76 2.85
N LYS A 333 20.39 -14.73 2.25
CA LYS A 333 21.02 -15.94 1.69
C LYS A 333 21.25 -16.96 2.80
N PRO A 334 20.99 -18.25 2.54
CA PRO A 334 21.40 -19.28 3.47
C PRO A 334 22.91 -19.24 3.63
N ARG A 335 23.41 -19.70 4.75
CA ARG A 335 24.86 -19.81 4.96
C ARG A 335 25.51 -20.62 3.85
N SER A 336 26.70 -20.18 3.45
CA SER A 336 27.50 -20.91 2.49
C SER A 336 27.94 -22.27 3.05
N ASP A 337 28.16 -23.24 2.17
CA ASP A 337 28.73 -24.53 2.58
C ASP A 337 30.08 -24.38 3.26
N ALA A 338 30.81 -23.29 3.02
CA ALA A 338 32.04 -22.95 3.70
C ALA A 338 31.84 -22.69 5.21
N ASP A 339 30.73 -22.00 5.57
CA ASP A 339 30.38 -21.75 6.96
C ASP A 339 29.97 -23.04 7.69
N VAL A 340 29.31 -23.94 6.97
CA VAL A 340 28.98 -25.27 7.49
C VAL A 340 30.22 -26.12 7.70
N LYS A 341 31.27 -25.92 6.90
CA LYS A 341 32.52 -26.66 7.01
C LYS A 341 33.43 -26.20 8.14
N SER A 342 33.25 -25.04 8.70
CA SER A 342 34.09 -24.50 9.78
C SER A 342 33.72 -25.00 11.18
N PHE A 343 32.70 -25.79 11.35
CA PHE A 343 32.29 -26.54 12.56
C PHE A 343 32.55 -25.84 13.89
N VAL A 344 32.05 -24.67 14.03
CA VAL A 344 31.87 -24.04 15.34
C VAL A 344 30.39 -24.22 15.69
N ASP A 345 30.13 -24.87 16.81
CA ASP A 345 28.82 -25.14 17.39
C ASP A 345 27.63 -24.95 16.44
N ILE A 346 27.10 -26.05 15.90
CA ILE A 346 25.94 -26.02 15.00
C ILE A 346 24.69 -25.76 15.83
N ASP A 347 24.23 -24.55 15.76
CA ASP A 347 22.92 -24.17 16.30
C ASP A 347 21.86 -24.60 15.30
N LEU A 348 21.10 -25.63 15.63
CA LEU A 348 20.14 -26.27 14.73
C LEU A 348 18.86 -25.45 14.55
N ASP A 349 18.71 -24.32 15.24
CA ASP A 349 17.42 -23.62 15.26
C ASP A 349 17.20 -22.63 14.12
N THR A 350 18.21 -21.87 13.71
CA THR A 350 17.99 -20.80 12.71
C THR A 350 19.13 -20.65 11.69
N SER A 351 20.29 -21.23 11.95
CA SER A 351 21.51 -20.86 11.23
C SER A 351 21.84 -21.74 10.02
N TYR A 352 21.33 -22.95 9.96
CA TYR A 352 21.75 -23.95 8.99
C TYR A 352 20.63 -24.49 8.07
N GLY A 353 19.46 -23.93 8.17
CA GLY A 353 18.31 -24.43 7.42
C GLY A 353 17.84 -25.79 7.92
N SER A 354 17.14 -26.52 7.07
CA SER A 354 16.43 -27.75 7.44
C SER A 354 17.20 -29.03 7.12
N TYR A 355 18.51 -29.01 7.06
CA TYR A 355 19.31 -30.21 6.76
C TYR A 355 20.53 -30.35 7.65
N VAL A 356 20.96 -31.61 7.79
CA VAL A 356 22.23 -31.96 8.43
C VAL A 356 23.09 -32.82 7.50
N TYR A 357 24.41 -32.71 7.61
CA TYR A 357 25.31 -33.60 6.91
C TYR A 357 25.47 -34.89 7.70
N VAL A 358 25.41 -35.99 6.99
CA VAL A 358 25.65 -37.33 7.58
C VAL A 358 26.63 -38.11 6.74
N THR A 359 27.45 -38.89 7.41
CA THR A 359 28.33 -39.89 6.81
C THR A 359 27.76 -41.26 7.09
N ALA A 360 28.07 -42.24 6.28
CA ALA A 360 27.77 -43.65 6.56
C ALA A 360 26.26 -43.95 6.71
N LEU A 361 25.44 -43.58 5.75
CA LEU A 361 24.05 -44.03 5.66
C LEU A 361 23.90 -45.52 5.34
N ARG A 362 24.99 -46.27 5.23
CA ARG A 362 24.96 -47.71 4.99
C ARG A 362 24.71 -48.47 6.28
N GLY A 363 23.72 -49.35 6.25
CA GLY A 363 23.65 -50.46 7.21
C GLY A 363 24.85 -51.38 7.05
N SER A 364 25.10 -52.22 8.03
CA SER A 364 26.18 -53.25 8.02
C SER A 364 25.92 -54.23 6.86
N GLY A 365 26.58 -54.03 5.72
CA GLY A 365 26.51 -54.88 4.55
C GLY A 365 26.46 -54.10 3.23
N ASN A 366 26.74 -54.74 2.10
CA ASN A 366 26.82 -54.17 0.77
C ASN A 366 25.44 -53.75 0.19
N GLY A 367 24.47 -53.41 1.03
CA GLY A 367 23.11 -53.07 0.63
C GLY A 367 22.92 -51.58 0.33
N PHE A 368 21.96 -51.29 -0.55
CA PHE A 368 21.43 -49.95 -0.79
C PHE A 368 20.81 -49.40 0.49
N ILE A 369 20.86 -48.09 0.66
CA ILE A 369 20.19 -47.38 1.76
C ILE A 369 18.69 -47.71 1.71
N ASN A 370 18.18 -48.30 2.77
CA ASN A 370 16.75 -48.48 2.92
C ASN A 370 16.13 -47.20 3.45
N ILE A 371 15.58 -46.41 2.53
CA ILE A 371 14.95 -45.11 2.86
C ILE A 371 13.78 -45.28 3.84
N ALA A 372 13.05 -46.42 3.77
CA ALA A 372 11.96 -46.69 4.68
C ALA A 372 12.39 -46.85 6.15
N SER A 373 13.67 -47.18 6.41
CA SER A 373 14.21 -47.27 7.75
C SER A 373 14.71 -45.93 8.31
N LEU A 374 14.71 -44.87 7.52
CA LEU A 374 15.18 -43.54 7.91
C LEU A 374 14.01 -42.59 8.27
N GLU A 375 12.90 -43.12 8.79
CA GLU A 375 11.78 -42.28 9.17
C GLU A 375 12.14 -41.25 10.24
N THR A 376 13.00 -41.63 11.19
CA THR A 376 13.47 -40.76 12.25
C THR A 376 14.97 -40.96 12.49
N ILE A 377 15.65 -39.86 12.83
CA ILE A 377 17.06 -39.87 13.26
C ILE A 377 17.16 -39.29 14.67
N ASP A 378 18.12 -39.85 15.44
CA ASP A 378 18.45 -39.30 16.74
C ASP A 378 19.43 -38.15 16.58
N ILE A 379 19.17 -37.06 17.27
CA ILE A 379 20.03 -35.90 17.33
C ILE A 379 20.79 -35.93 18.63
N HIS A 380 22.09 -35.77 18.54
CA HIS A 380 23.00 -35.82 19.67
C HIS A 380 23.77 -34.50 19.81
N THR A 381 24.24 -34.19 21.02
CA THR A 381 25.13 -33.07 21.25
C THR A 381 26.43 -33.26 20.49
N ALA A 382 27.03 -32.16 20.02
CA ALA A 382 28.36 -32.22 19.39
C ALA A 382 29.43 -32.61 20.40
N ASP A 383 30.33 -33.54 20.02
CA ASP A 383 31.51 -33.88 20.80
C ASP A 383 32.75 -33.19 20.22
N THR A 384 33.17 -32.10 20.86
CA THR A 384 34.30 -31.29 20.42
C THR A 384 35.65 -32.03 20.54
N SER A 385 35.69 -33.14 21.24
CA SER A 385 36.91 -33.94 21.39
C SER A 385 37.14 -34.94 20.25
N LYS A 386 36.09 -35.20 19.45
CA LYS A 386 36.14 -36.14 18.34
C LYS A 386 36.01 -35.43 17.01
N VAL A 387 37.08 -35.48 16.25
CA VAL A 387 37.16 -34.87 14.93
C VAL A 387 37.15 -35.97 13.88
N ALA A 388 36.11 -36.02 13.03
CA ALA A 388 36.12 -36.91 11.88
C ALA A 388 36.91 -36.28 10.74
N VAL A 389 37.74 -37.08 10.11
CA VAL A 389 38.51 -36.67 8.94
C VAL A 389 37.53 -36.44 7.76
N GLY A 390 37.53 -35.33 7.33
CA GLY A 390 37.31 -34.77 6.36
C GLY A 390 36.53 -34.56 5.13
N LEU A 391 36.06 -33.43 4.96
CA LEU A 391 35.53 -32.85 3.71
C LEU A 391 36.64 -32.04 3.04
N GLY A 392 37.37 -32.68 2.09
CA GLY A 392 38.54 -32.06 1.47
C GLY A 392 39.72 -31.96 2.43
N THR A 393 40.80 -31.33 2.00
CA THR A 393 42.10 -31.37 2.68
C THR A 393 42.18 -30.64 4.02
N THR A 394 41.12 -29.95 4.47
CA THR A 394 41.17 -29.06 5.65
C THR A 394 39.94 -29.02 6.55
N ALA A 395 38.85 -29.69 6.20
CA ALA A 395 37.65 -29.62 7.01
C ALA A 395 37.48 -30.84 7.91
N ASN A 396 37.36 -30.61 9.20
CA ASN A 396 37.06 -31.61 10.19
C ASN A 396 35.59 -31.65 10.49
N VAL A 397 34.95 -32.80 10.38
CA VAL A 397 33.56 -32.99 10.80
C VAL A 397 33.54 -33.39 12.26
N GLN A 398 32.85 -32.63 13.10
CA GLN A 398 32.67 -33.05 14.49
C GLN A 398 31.71 -34.24 14.54
N LEU A 399 32.13 -35.27 15.27
CA LEU A 399 31.29 -36.39 15.61
C LEU A 399 30.44 -36.04 16.84
N TYR A 400 29.22 -36.60 16.88
CA TYR A 400 28.33 -36.39 18.00
C TYR A 400 28.83 -36.96 19.32
N ALA A 401 28.48 -36.33 20.41
CA ALA A 401 28.62 -36.89 21.74
C ALA A 401 27.51 -37.93 21.99
N ASN A 402 27.72 -38.76 23.00
CA ASN A 402 26.76 -39.85 23.31
C ASN A 402 25.41 -39.36 23.91
N THR A 403 25.24 -38.05 24.13
CA THR A 403 24.02 -37.53 24.75
C THR A 403 22.99 -37.21 23.66
N LYS A 404 21.93 -37.95 23.64
CA LYS A 404 20.77 -37.70 22.78
C LYS A 404 20.00 -36.47 23.29
N ILE A 405 19.78 -35.50 22.41
CA ILE A 405 19.04 -34.28 22.72
C ILE A 405 17.66 -34.21 22.03
N GLY A 406 17.40 -35.13 21.09
CA GLY A 406 16.12 -35.15 20.42
C GLY A 406 16.04 -36.16 19.30
N THR A 407 14.90 -36.15 18.58
CA THR A 407 14.67 -36.91 17.36
C THR A 407 14.14 -36.02 16.28
N ALA A 408 14.54 -36.19 15.03
CA ALA A 408 14.01 -35.49 13.88
C ALA A 408 13.48 -36.48 12.84
N ARG A 409 12.46 -36.07 12.10
CA ARG A 409 11.91 -36.80 10.97
C ARG A 409 12.67 -36.48 9.71
N VAL A 410 13.08 -37.50 8.96
CA VAL A 410 13.74 -37.30 7.67
C VAL A 410 12.68 -37.13 6.59
N LYS A 411 12.79 -36.02 5.84
CA LYS A 411 11.92 -35.74 4.70
C LYS A 411 12.47 -36.31 3.40
N THR A 412 13.74 -36.08 3.16
CA THR A 412 14.45 -36.51 1.96
C THR A 412 15.95 -36.45 2.21
N PHE A 413 16.72 -37.00 1.30
CA PHE A 413 18.17 -36.88 1.33
C PHE A 413 18.70 -36.58 -0.08
N SER A 414 19.88 -35.97 -0.16
CA SER A 414 20.64 -35.81 -1.40
C SER A 414 22.08 -36.21 -1.15
N ARG A 415 22.72 -36.81 -2.17
CA ARG A 415 24.13 -37.09 -2.13
C ARG A 415 24.92 -35.85 -2.53
N GLU A 416 25.88 -35.47 -1.74
CA GLU A 416 26.87 -34.47 -2.14
C GLU A 416 27.82 -35.03 -3.18
N ALA A 417 28.39 -34.20 -4.03
CA ALA A 417 29.22 -34.62 -5.12
C ALA A 417 30.49 -35.38 -4.61
N PRO A 418 30.96 -36.37 -5.36
CA PRO A 418 32.05 -37.25 -4.96
C PRO A 418 33.39 -36.55 -4.75
N ASP A 419 33.56 -35.33 -5.25
CA ASP A 419 34.83 -34.58 -5.21
C ASP A 419 35.25 -34.12 -3.81
N LEU A 420 34.36 -34.23 -2.84
CA LEU A 420 34.65 -33.92 -1.43
C LEU A 420 35.23 -35.10 -0.65
N PHE A 421 35.48 -36.23 -1.30
CA PHE A 421 36.01 -37.46 -0.67
C PHE A 421 37.33 -37.90 -1.22
N ASN A 422 38.22 -38.26 -0.29
CA ASN A 422 39.39 -39.05 -0.61
C ASN A 422 38.93 -40.50 -0.90
N ALA A 423 38.93 -40.88 -2.17
CA ALA A 423 38.40 -42.16 -2.68
C ALA A 423 39.03 -43.43 -2.03
N ASN A 424 40.06 -43.27 -1.18
CA ASN A 424 40.82 -44.40 -0.64
C ASN A 424 40.39 -44.88 0.74
N THR A 425 39.49 -44.18 1.44
CA THR A 425 39.21 -44.55 2.83
C THR A 425 37.73 -44.74 3.17
N ASP A 426 36.77 -44.29 2.35
CA ASP A 426 35.39 -44.52 2.71
C ASP A 426 34.44 -44.57 1.49
N SER A 427 33.89 -45.75 1.27
CA SER A 427 32.85 -45.99 0.22
C SER A 427 31.48 -45.37 0.56
N ASN A 428 31.37 -44.62 1.63
CA ASN A 428 30.07 -44.29 2.23
C ASN A 428 29.47 -42.95 1.82
N GLY A 429 30.21 -42.07 1.21
CA GLY A 429 29.68 -40.79 0.73
C GLY A 429 29.15 -39.85 1.84
N ILE A 430 29.02 -38.55 1.54
CA ILE A 430 28.34 -37.59 2.40
C ILE A 430 26.97 -37.31 1.80
N TYR A 431 26.00 -37.19 2.68
CA TYR A 431 24.61 -36.93 2.32
C TYR A 431 24.07 -35.75 3.13
N LYS A 432 23.25 -34.96 2.48
CA LYS A 432 22.38 -33.98 3.16
C LYS A 432 21.08 -34.68 3.53
N LEU A 433 20.77 -34.74 4.82
CA LEU A 433 19.44 -35.16 5.29
C LEU A 433 18.61 -33.94 5.59
N TYR A 434 17.51 -33.78 4.89
CA TYR A 434 16.53 -32.71 5.12
C TYR A 434 15.54 -33.17 6.18
N GLN A 435 15.31 -32.31 7.16
CA GLN A 435 14.48 -32.62 8.33
C GLN A 435 13.14 -31.87 8.28
N ILE A 436 12.08 -32.50 8.78
CA ILE A 436 10.81 -31.84 9.11
C ILE A 436 10.60 -31.99 10.61
N GLY A 437 10.37 -30.85 11.27
CA GLY A 437 10.01 -30.77 12.68
C GLY A 437 11.12 -30.20 13.56
N ARG A 438 10.73 -29.65 14.70
CA ARG A 438 11.66 -29.22 15.74
C ARG A 438 12.13 -30.46 16.50
N ALA A 439 13.42 -30.48 16.85
CA ALA A 439 13.88 -31.38 17.91
C ALA A 439 13.09 -31.03 19.17
N HIS A 440 12.29 -31.97 19.66
CA HIS A 440 11.75 -31.83 21.02
C HIS A 440 12.86 -32.19 22.00
N VAL A 441 13.28 -31.19 22.74
CA VAL A 441 14.16 -31.39 23.91
C VAL A 441 13.33 -31.97 25.04
#